data_e3c1277fc980a986d3c10024490b5a2b
#
_entry.id   e3c1277fc980a986d3c10024490b5a2b
#
_cell.length_a   1.000
_cell.length_b   1.000
_cell.length_c   1.000
_cell.angle_alpha   90.00
_cell.angle_beta   90.00
_cell.angle_gamma   90.00
#
_symmetry.space_group_name_H-M   'P 1'
#
loop_
_entity.id
_entity.type
_entity.pdbx_description
1 polymer ?
#
loop_
_entity_poly.entity_id
_entity_poly.type
_entity_poly.pdbx_seq_one_letter_code
_entity_poly.pdbx_strand_id
1 'polypeptide(L)'
;MYQPLADRLRPNSIDEVVGQRHILGEQGVLRRIIQGGNIPNLIFYGPSGTGKTTVAEIAAAQMHRPFHRLNATTASLADIKAITADVGTLLAPEGVVLYLDEIQYFNKKQQQSLLEFMEDGRITLIASTTENPFFAVFGAVLSRSTVFEFKQITAEDALPAVER
;
A
#
# COMPACT_ATOMS: atom_id res chain seq x y z
N MET A 1 3.87 6.05 26.20
CA MET A 1 2.69 6.34 25.38
C MET A 1 1.75 5.14 25.37
N TYR A 2 0.48 5.35 25.69
CA TYR A 2 -0.51 4.27 25.66
C TYR A 2 -0.78 3.84 24.20
N GLN A 3 -0.76 2.54 23.96
CA GLN A 3 -1.01 1.96 22.65
C GLN A 3 -2.13 0.91 22.78
N PRO A 4 -3.20 1.03 22.00
CA PRO A 4 -4.29 0.04 22.02
C PRO A 4 -3.78 -1.37 21.76
N LEU A 5 -4.44 -2.36 22.35
CA LEU A 5 -4.06 -3.77 22.18
C LEU A 5 -4.04 -4.17 20.71
N ALA A 6 -5.01 -3.71 19.91
CA ALA A 6 -5.06 -4.02 18.48
C ALA A 6 -3.80 -3.54 17.76
N ASP A 7 -3.29 -2.36 18.09
CA ASP A 7 -2.06 -1.84 17.46
C ASP A 7 -0.82 -2.62 17.89
N ARG A 8 -0.80 -3.11 19.14
CA ARG A 8 0.30 -3.94 19.62
C ARG A 8 0.37 -5.28 18.93
N LEU A 9 -0.78 -5.80 18.48
CA LEU A 9 -0.88 -7.09 17.80
C LEU A 9 -0.63 -6.99 16.30
N ARG A 10 -0.55 -5.77 15.74
CA ARG A 10 -0.21 -5.59 14.33
C ARG A 10 1.23 -5.96 14.06
N PRO A 11 1.49 -6.63 12.93
CA PRO A 11 2.87 -6.87 12.50
C PRO A 11 3.64 -5.56 12.30
N ASN A 12 4.87 -5.52 12.78
CA ASN A 12 5.78 -4.38 12.59
C ASN A 12 6.82 -4.66 11.52
N SER A 13 6.93 -5.91 11.07
CA SER A 13 7.86 -6.31 10.03
C SER A 13 7.21 -7.35 9.13
N ILE A 14 7.81 -7.57 7.98
CA ILE A 14 7.35 -8.55 7.01
C ILE A 14 7.29 -9.96 7.62
N ASP A 15 8.23 -10.30 8.48
CA ASP A 15 8.30 -11.62 9.09
C ASP A 15 7.10 -11.93 10.00
N GLU A 16 6.44 -10.89 10.49
CA GLU A 16 5.28 -11.04 11.36
C GLU A 16 3.96 -11.12 10.59
N VAL A 17 3.97 -10.84 9.29
CA VAL A 17 2.77 -10.89 8.46
C VAL A 17 2.35 -12.34 8.25
N VAL A 18 1.08 -12.63 8.52
CA VAL A 18 0.51 -13.97 8.38
C VAL A 18 0.11 -14.22 6.93
N GLY A 19 0.53 -15.36 6.39
CA GLY A 19 0.20 -15.76 5.01
C GLY A 19 1.02 -15.03 3.96
N GLN A 20 0.55 -15.03 2.72
CA GLN A 20 1.17 -14.34 1.58
C GLN A 20 2.61 -14.81 1.29
N ARG A 21 2.90 -16.08 1.53
CA ARG A 21 4.25 -16.64 1.35
C ARG A 21 4.76 -16.54 -0.08
N HIS A 22 3.85 -16.53 -1.06
CA HIS A 22 4.21 -16.41 -2.48
C HIS A 22 4.90 -15.08 -2.81
N ILE A 23 4.64 -14.03 -2.04
CA ILE A 23 5.23 -12.69 -2.26
C ILE A 23 6.08 -12.21 -1.08
N LEU A 24 5.84 -12.70 0.12
CA LEU A 24 6.53 -12.27 1.35
C LEU A 24 7.40 -13.36 1.99
N GLY A 25 7.42 -14.58 1.45
CA GLY A 25 8.34 -15.63 1.90
C GLY A 25 9.80 -15.29 1.57
N GLU A 26 10.73 -16.12 2.00
CA GLU A 26 12.18 -15.87 1.82
C GLU A 26 12.56 -15.55 0.37
N GLN A 27 11.89 -16.16 -0.60
CA GLN A 27 12.15 -15.95 -2.03
C GLN A 27 11.16 -14.99 -2.66
N GLY A 28 10.30 -14.35 -1.86
CA GLY A 28 9.24 -13.50 -2.36
C GLY A 28 9.75 -12.20 -2.98
N VAL A 29 9.16 -11.82 -4.12
CA VAL A 29 9.57 -10.60 -4.84
C VAL A 29 9.21 -9.34 -4.04
N LEU A 30 8.01 -9.29 -3.44
CA LEU A 30 7.60 -8.13 -2.65
C LEU A 30 8.48 -7.96 -1.42
N ARG A 31 8.86 -9.05 -0.76
CA ARG A 31 9.79 -9.02 0.36
C ARG A 31 11.11 -8.33 -0.03
N ARG A 32 11.66 -8.71 -1.19
CA ARG A 32 12.91 -8.13 -1.68
C ARG A 32 12.78 -6.64 -1.97
N ILE A 33 11.67 -6.24 -2.57
CA ILE A 33 11.40 -4.85 -2.89
C ILE A 33 11.36 -4.02 -1.60
N ILE A 34 10.61 -4.48 -0.60
CA ILE A 34 10.44 -3.74 0.66
C ILE A 34 11.77 -3.68 1.43
N GLN A 35 12.48 -4.78 1.54
CA GLN A 35 13.75 -4.83 2.25
C GLN A 35 14.84 -3.99 1.58
N GLY A 36 14.77 -3.82 0.27
CA GLY A 36 15.69 -2.98 -0.48
C GLY A 36 15.49 -1.48 -0.24
N GLY A 37 14.35 -1.06 0.25
CA GLY A 37 14.06 0.34 0.56
C GLY A 37 13.76 1.22 -0.65
N ASN A 38 14.00 0.75 -1.86
CA ASN A 38 13.71 1.48 -3.10
C ASN A 38 12.40 0.93 -3.68
N ILE A 39 11.28 1.39 -3.10
CA ILE A 39 9.97 0.81 -3.34
C ILE A 39 9.27 1.59 -4.45
N PRO A 40 8.85 0.92 -5.55
CA PRO A 40 8.09 1.56 -6.62
C PRO A 40 6.63 1.72 -6.24
N ASN A 41 5.84 2.28 -7.15
CA ASN A 41 4.38 2.26 -7.01
C ASN A 41 3.90 0.81 -7.03
N LEU A 42 2.96 0.49 -6.13
CA LEU A 42 2.46 -0.87 -5.95
C LEU A 42 0.95 -0.91 -6.08
N ILE A 43 0.43 -2.02 -6.59
CA ILE A 43 -1.00 -2.32 -6.58
C ILE A 43 -1.18 -3.67 -5.91
N PHE A 44 -1.94 -3.69 -4.81
CA PHE A 44 -2.28 -4.90 -4.07
C PHE A 44 -3.72 -5.27 -4.35
N TYR A 45 -3.98 -6.49 -4.80
CA TYR A 45 -5.35 -6.92 -5.04
C TYR A 45 -5.63 -8.27 -4.37
N GLY A 46 -6.88 -8.46 -4.01
CA GLY A 46 -7.33 -9.68 -3.34
C GLY A 46 -8.39 -9.38 -2.31
N PRO A 47 -8.90 -10.44 -1.64
CA PRO A 47 -9.97 -10.29 -0.65
C PRO A 47 -9.59 -9.35 0.50
N SER A 48 -10.60 -8.78 1.13
CA SER A 48 -10.42 -7.98 2.35
C SER A 48 -9.82 -8.84 3.47
N GLY A 49 -9.10 -8.21 4.38
CA GLY A 49 -8.53 -8.91 5.54
C GLY A 49 -7.33 -9.78 5.24
N THR A 50 -6.63 -9.51 4.14
CA THR A 50 -5.47 -10.30 3.72
C THR A 50 -4.12 -9.63 4.02
N GLY A 51 -4.12 -8.48 4.69
CA GLY A 51 -2.90 -7.82 5.12
C GLY A 51 -2.40 -6.71 4.20
N LYS A 52 -3.18 -6.29 3.22
CA LYS A 52 -2.75 -5.26 2.25
C LYS A 52 -2.37 -3.94 2.92
N THR A 53 -3.19 -3.45 3.84
CA THR A 53 -2.91 -2.20 4.56
C THR A 53 -1.67 -2.31 5.43
N THR A 54 -1.55 -3.43 6.15
CA THR A 54 -0.41 -3.68 7.03
C THR A 54 0.91 -3.68 6.26
N VAL A 55 0.94 -4.36 5.12
CA VAL A 55 2.14 -4.41 4.28
C VAL A 55 2.48 -3.03 3.72
N ALA A 56 1.46 -2.25 3.35
CA ALA A 56 1.67 -0.88 2.88
C ALA A 56 2.30 0.01 3.97
N GLU A 57 1.83 -0.12 5.22
CA GLU A 57 2.41 0.61 6.35
C GLU A 57 3.88 0.23 6.58
N ILE A 58 4.18 -1.06 6.50
CA ILE A 58 5.56 -1.55 6.65
C ILE A 58 6.45 -0.98 5.54
N ALA A 59 5.96 -0.97 4.31
CA ALA A 59 6.68 -0.42 3.17
C ALA A 59 6.99 1.08 3.38
N ALA A 60 6.01 1.85 3.82
CA ALA A 60 6.18 3.28 4.08
C ALA A 60 7.21 3.54 5.18
N ALA A 61 7.17 2.75 6.25
CA ALA A 61 8.14 2.84 7.34
C ALA A 61 9.56 2.54 6.83
N GLN A 62 9.69 1.57 5.95
CA GLN A 62 10.98 1.22 5.36
C GLN A 62 11.54 2.34 4.47
N MET A 63 10.65 3.12 3.84
CA MET A 63 11.03 4.27 3.02
C MET A 63 11.33 5.52 3.86
N HIS A 64 10.98 5.52 5.15
CA HIS A 64 11.09 6.68 6.04
C HIS A 64 10.31 7.89 5.50
N ARG A 65 9.12 7.64 4.93
CA ARG A 65 8.22 8.66 4.38
C ARG A 65 6.89 8.67 5.12
N PRO A 66 6.24 9.83 5.24
CA PRO A 66 4.91 9.89 5.82
C PRO A 66 3.92 8.99 5.08
N PHE A 67 3.09 8.29 5.84
CA PHE A 67 2.07 7.39 5.31
C PHE A 67 0.70 8.06 5.44
N HIS A 68 0.00 8.17 4.33
CA HIS A 68 -1.36 8.72 4.28
C HIS A 68 -2.29 7.70 3.67
N ARG A 69 -3.41 7.45 4.34
CA ARG A 69 -4.42 6.50 3.87
C ARG A 69 -5.67 7.24 3.44
N LEU A 70 -6.11 7.00 2.21
CA LEU A 70 -7.39 7.49 1.70
C LEU A 70 -8.19 6.31 1.16
N ASN A 71 -9.52 6.45 1.21
CA ASN A 71 -10.42 5.48 0.59
C ASN A 71 -11.07 6.13 -0.62
N ALA A 72 -10.94 5.52 -1.79
CA ALA A 72 -11.43 6.10 -3.04
C ALA A 72 -12.96 6.25 -3.09
N THR A 73 -13.69 5.57 -2.19
CA THR A 73 -15.15 5.75 -2.10
C THR A 73 -15.55 7.13 -1.57
N THR A 74 -14.67 7.78 -0.81
CA THR A 74 -14.95 9.06 -0.15
C THR A 74 -13.95 10.15 -0.47
N ALA A 75 -12.76 9.80 -0.96
CA ALA A 75 -11.68 10.74 -1.22
C ALA A 75 -11.89 11.50 -2.53
N SER A 76 -11.28 12.66 -2.60
CA SER A 76 -11.25 13.50 -3.80
C SER A 76 -9.81 13.88 -4.14
N LEU A 77 -9.61 14.50 -5.31
CA LEU A 77 -8.30 15.03 -5.70
C LEU A 77 -7.85 16.15 -4.76
N ALA A 78 -8.78 16.89 -4.15
CA ALA A 78 -8.45 17.91 -3.16
C ALA A 78 -7.77 17.31 -1.94
N ASP A 79 -8.18 16.11 -1.52
CA ASP A 79 -7.53 15.41 -0.41
C ASP A 79 -6.08 15.06 -0.75
N ILE A 80 -5.83 14.64 -1.98
CA ILE A 80 -4.47 14.32 -2.44
C ILE A 80 -3.61 15.58 -2.48
N LYS A 81 -4.15 16.68 -2.97
CA LYS A 81 -3.44 17.96 -3.00
C LYS A 81 -3.08 18.42 -1.59
N ALA A 82 -3.98 18.24 -0.63
CA ALA A 82 -3.72 18.59 0.77
C ALA A 82 -2.57 17.75 1.35
N ILE A 83 -2.55 16.46 1.06
CA ILE A 83 -1.49 15.55 1.50
C ILE A 83 -0.14 15.97 0.91
N THR A 84 -0.11 16.36 -0.36
CA THR A 84 1.13 16.69 -1.05
C THR A 84 1.62 18.11 -0.77
N ALA A 85 0.86 18.92 -0.07
CA ALA A 85 1.23 20.30 0.26
C ALA A 85 2.55 20.39 1.04
N ASP A 86 2.86 19.38 1.85
CA ASP A 86 4.08 19.35 2.66
C ASP A 86 5.29 18.75 1.95
N VAL A 87 5.12 18.26 0.73
CA VAL A 87 6.22 17.66 -0.03
C VAL A 87 7.27 18.71 -0.35
N GLY A 88 8.54 18.38 -0.10
CA GLY A 88 9.65 19.30 -0.27
C GLY A 88 9.93 20.16 0.97
N THR A 89 9.10 20.06 2.01
CA THR A 89 9.32 20.73 3.29
C THR A 89 10.03 19.78 4.27
N LEU A 90 10.30 20.26 5.48
CA LEU A 90 10.88 19.42 6.54
C LEU A 90 9.97 18.26 6.95
N LEU A 91 8.66 18.38 6.69
CA LEU A 91 7.68 17.34 7.04
C LEU A 91 7.72 16.15 6.08
N ALA A 92 8.00 16.40 4.79
CA ALA A 92 8.05 15.35 3.78
C ALA A 92 9.07 15.74 2.69
N PRO A 93 10.38 15.73 3.01
CA PRO A 93 11.40 16.24 2.09
C PRO A 93 11.52 15.44 0.79
N GLU A 94 11.20 14.16 0.82
CA GLU A 94 11.34 13.26 -0.34
C GLU A 94 10.01 12.78 -0.90
N GLY A 95 8.89 13.32 -0.40
CA GLY A 95 7.57 12.90 -0.81
C GLY A 95 6.86 12.07 0.25
N VAL A 96 5.67 11.61 -0.07
CA VAL A 96 4.80 10.84 0.84
C VAL A 96 4.43 9.52 0.20
N VAL A 97 4.01 8.56 1.05
CA VAL A 97 3.38 7.32 0.57
C VAL A 97 1.87 7.51 0.70
N LEU A 98 1.16 7.38 -0.41
CA LEU A 98 -0.30 7.39 -0.42
C LEU A 98 -0.80 5.96 -0.58
N TYR A 99 -1.50 5.47 0.44
CA TYR A 99 -2.24 4.22 0.35
C TYR A 99 -3.68 4.53 -0.03
N LEU A 100 -4.04 4.21 -1.26
CA LEU A 100 -5.38 4.47 -1.80
C LEU A 100 -6.19 3.18 -1.79
N ASP A 101 -7.08 3.06 -0.82
CA ASP A 101 -7.94 1.90 -0.63
C ASP A 101 -9.08 1.93 -1.67
N GLU A 102 -9.42 0.77 -2.22
CA GLU A 102 -10.55 0.63 -3.14
C GLU A 102 -10.45 1.53 -4.38
N ILE A 103 -9.28 1.50 -5.05
CA ILE A 103 -8.97 2.37 -6.20
C ILE A 103 -10.01 2.28 -7.34
N GLN A 104 -10.74 1.16 -7.45
CA GLN A 104 -11.76 0.99 -8.49
C GLN A 104 -12.88 2.03 -8.40
N TYR A 105 -13.06 2.70 -7.26
CA TYR A 105 -14.04 3.75 -7.11
C TYR A 105 -13.58 5.12 -7.62
N PHE A 106 -12.30 5.27 -7.94
CA PHE A 106 -11.83 6.42 -8.71
C PHE A 106 -12.16 6.19 -10.18
N ASN A 107 -12.78 7.19 -10.83
CA ASN A 107 -13.02 7.10 -12.25
C ASN A 107 -11.71 7.31 -13.04
N LYS A 108 -11.77 7.11 -14.35
CA LYS A 108 -10.61 7.23 -15.23
C LYS A 108 -9.94 8.59 -15.10
N LYS A 109 -10.73 9.67 -15.05
CA LYS A 109 -10.22 11.04 -14.93
C LYS A 109 -9.46 11.26 -13.62
N GLN A 110 -10.00 10.75 -12.51
CA GLN A 110 -9.37 10.83 -11.20
C GLN A 110 -8.06 10.05 -11.18
N GLN A 111 -8.05 8.83 -11.72
CA GLN A 111 -6.83 8.04 -11.80
C GLN A 111 -5.78 8.70 -12.70
N GLN A 112 -6.22 9.32 -13.80
CA GLN A 112 -5.32 10.03 -14.69
C GLN A 112 -4.69 11.25 -14.01
N SER A 113 -5.46 11.98 -13.21
CA SER A 113 -4.92 13.10 -12.42
C SER A 113 -3.92 12.64 -11.37
N LEU A 114 -4.13 11.46 -10.81
CA LEU A 114 -3.22 10.85 -9.85
C LEU A 114 -1.82 10.63 -10.46
N LEU A 115 -1.74 10.36 -11.77
CA LEU A 115 -0.47 10.15 -12.46
C LEU A 115 0.49 11.31 -12.34
N GLU A 116 -0.01 12.55 -12.33
CA GLU A 116 0.86 13.73 -12.21
C GLU A 116 1.68 13.69 -10.93
N PHE A 117 1.06 13.31 -9.82
CA PHE A 117 1.72 13.21 -8.53
C PHE A 117 2.70 12.03 -8.47
N MET A 118 2.38 10.95 -9.19
CA MET A 118 3.26 9.78 -9.26
C MET A 118 4.49 10.06 -10.11
N GLU A 119 4.31 10.73 -11.25
CA GLU A 119 5.38 10.99 -12.21
C GLU A 119 6.42 11.97 -11.68
N ASP A 120 6.00 12.98 -10.91
CA ASP A 120 6.93 13.96 -10.36
C ASP A 120 7.48 13.56 -8.99
N GLY A 121 7.13 12.38 -8.49
CA GLY A 121 7.67 11.85 -7.25
C GLY A 121 7.08 12.40 -5.98
N ARG A 122 6.04 13.25 -6.05
CA ARG A 122 5.38 13.77 -4.84
C ARG A 122 4.73 12.66 -4.04
N ILE A 123 4.18 11.66 -4.72
CA ILE A 123 3.65 10.48 -4.05
C ILE A 123 4.29 9.20 -4.59
N THR A 124 4.46 8.22 -3.69
CA THR A 124 4.60 6.82 -4.06
C THR A 124 3.25 6.18 -3.78
N LEU A 125 2.60 5.67 -4.82
CA LEU A 125 1.27 5.09 -4.69
C LEU A 125 1.36 3.63 -4.27
N ILE A 126 0.59 3.27 -3.26
CA ILE A 126 0.26 1.87 -2.97
C ILE A 126 -1.25 1.80 -2.99
N ALA A 127 -1.80 1.25 -4.06
CA ALA A 127 -3.24 1.14 -4.22
C ALA A 127 -3.73 -0.25 -3.86
N SER A 128 -4.94 -0.36 -3.33
CA SER A 128 -5.57 -1.66 -3.09
C SER A 128 -6.90 -1.76 -3.82
N THR A 129 -7.25 -2.97 -4.19
CA THR A 129 -8.55 -3.28 -4.78
C THR A 129 -8.92 -4.73 -4.48
N THR A 130 -10.22 -4.98 -4.34
CA THR A 130 -10.75 -6.34 -4.24
C THR A 130 -11.05 -6.92 -5.62
N GLU A 131 -10.94 -6.10 -6.67
CA GLU A 131 -11.23 -6.48 -8.04
C GLU A 131 -9.94 -6.79 -8.83
N ASN A 132 -10.11 -7.35 -10.03
CA ASN A 132 -8.97 -7.59 -10.91
C ASN A 132 -8.43 -6.23 -11.39
N PRO A 133 -7.17 -5.89 -11.07
CA PRO A 133 -6.62 -4.57 -11.39
C PRO A 133 -6.51 -4.30 -12.89
N PHE A 134 -6.42 -5.32 -13.72
CA PHE A 134 -6.36 -5.14 -15.16
C PHE A 134 -7.65 -4.57 -15.74
N PHE A 135 -8.77 -4.70 -15.01
CA PHE A 135 -10.04 -4.10 -15.38
C PHE A 135 -10.38 -2.86 -14.55
N ALA A 136 -9.93 -2.83 -13.29
CA ALA A 136 -10.31 -1.81 -12.32
C ALA A 136 -9.40 -0.58 -12.35
N VAL A 137 -8.14 -0.75 -12.79
CA VAL A 137 -7.14 0.31 -12.74
C VAL A 137 -6.86 0.85 -14.13
N PHE A 138 -6.80 2.19 -14.25
CA PHE A 138 -6.47 2.84 -15.51
C PHE A 138 -5.11 2.36 -16.01
N GLY A 139 -5.02 2.05 -17.32
CA GLY A 139 -3.84 1.43 -17.90
C GLY A 139 -2.53 2.16 -17.66
N ALA A 140 -2.56 3.50 -17.66
CA ALA A 140 -1.36 4.29 -17.43
C ALA A 140 -0.87 4.21 -15.97
N VAL A 141 -1.79 4.09 -15.02
CA VAL A 141 -1.43 3.84 -13.60
C VAL A 141 -0.88 2.43 -13.45
N LEU A 142 -1.55 1.46 -14.06
CA LEU A 142 -1.17 0.06 -14.01
C LEU A 142 0.24 -0.17 -14.57
N SER A 143 0.56 0.46 -15.69
CA SER A 143 1.87 0.30 -16.34
C SER A 143 3.03 0.90 -15.55
N ARG A 144 2.75 1.82 -14.64
CA ARG A 144 3.74 2.45 -13.78
C ARG A 144 3.84 1.81 -12.41
N SER A 145 3.16 0.69 -12.21
CA SER A 145 3.05 0.04 -10.91
C SER A 145 3.42 -1.43 -11.00
N THR A 146 3.83 -1.99 -9.90
CA THR A 146 4.06 -3.42 -9.77
C THR A 146 2.88 -4.03 -9.03
N VAL A 147 2.27 -5.07 -9.59
CA VAL A 147 1.03 -5.67 -9.11
C VAL A 147 1.33 -6.94 -8.30
N PHE A 148 0.70 -7.05 -7.13
CA PHE A 148 0.81 -8.24 -6.27
C PHE A 148 -0.56 -8.72 -5.84
N GLU A 149 -0.77 -10.04 -5.95
CA GLU A 149 -1.99 -10.68 -5.46
C GLU A 149 -1.84 -11.05 -4.00
N PHE A 150 -2.86 -10.69 -3.19
CA PHE A 150 -2.99 -11.15 -1.82
C PHE A 150 -4.07 -12.23 -1.78
N LYS A 151 -3.72 -13.38 -1.25
CA LYS A 151 -4.61 -14.54 -1.21
C LYS A 151 -5.27 -14.64 0.14
N GLN A 152 -6.45 -15.24 0.17
CA GLN A 152 -7.15 -15.48 1.43
C GLN A 152 -6.28 -16.30 2.38
N ILE A 153 -6.22 -15.88 3.65
CA ILE A 153 -5.41 -16.55 4.67
C ILE A 153 -6.11 -17.86 5.05
N THR A 154 -5.37 -18.97 5.00
CA THR A 154 -5.87 -20.29 5.40
C THR A 154 -5.74 -20.46 6.91
N ALA A 155 -6.43 -21.47 7.47
CA ALA A 155 -6.29 -21.80 8.89
C ALA A 155 -4.85 -22.16 9.24
N GLU A 156 -4.16 -22.87 8.35
CA GLU A 156 -2.76 -23.24 8.53
C GLU A 156 -1.85 -22.00 8.60
N ASP A 157 -2.08 -21.03 7.71
CA ASP A 157 -1.30 -19.78 7.70
C ASP A 157 -1.53 -18.96 8.97
N ALA A 158 -2.71 -19.05 9.57
CA ALA A 158 -3.08 -18.29 10.76
C ALA A 158 -2.50 -18.88 12.06
N LEU A 159 -2.11 -20.15 12.09
CA LEU A 159 -1.59 -20.80 13.30
C LEU A 159 -0.43 -20.06 13.96
N PRO A 160 0.60 -19.62 13.23
CA PRO A 160 1.72 -18.92 13.86
C PRO A 160 1.29 -17.64 14.57
N ALA A 161 0.29 -16.93 14.06
CA ALA A 161 -0.21 -15.71 14.69
C ALA A 161 -0.99 -16.01 15.96
N VAL A 162 -1.74 -17.12 15.99
CA VAL A 162 -2.51 -17.56 17.17
C VAL A 162 -1.59 -17.98 18.29
N GLU A 163 -0.47 -18.62 17.97
CA GLU A 163 0.50 -19.10 18.94
C GLU A 163 1.35 -17.99 19.55
N ARG A 164 1.37 -16.83 18.97
CA ARG A 164 2.06 -15.66 19.49
C ARG A 164 1.28 -15.07 20.68
#